data_ff5f31d42c08b78644ab888174ab0c64
#
_entry.id   ff5f31d42c08b78644ab888174ab0c64
#
_cell.length_a   1.000
_cell.length_b   1.000
_cell.length_c   1.000
_cell.angle_alpha   90.00
_cell.angle_beta   90.00
_cell.angle_gamma   90.00
#
_symmetry.space_group_name_H-M   'P 1'
#
loop_
_entity.id
_entity.type
_entity.pdbx_description
1 polymer ?
#
loop_
_entity_poly.entity_id
_entity_poly.type
_entity_poly.pdbx_seq_one_letter_code
_entity_poly.pdbx_strand_id
1 'polypeptide(L)'
;MPLDPTKHADWEIAQEAEKSMKTIYEIGETLGLTKEELLPQGHYIAKIDFRKVLERLKDKPNGKYIDVTAISPTPLGEGKSTSSMGLVQGLGKLGKNVCAAVRQPSGGPTMNIKGSAAGGGLAQCIPLTPFSLGFTGDINAIMNAHNLAMVALTSRLQHERNYTDEQLERLSGMKRIDIDPTNIEMGWIMDFCCQALRNIIIGIDGVNGKADGFMMKSKFGIAVSSEVMAILSVASDLKDMRERMGKIVVAYTKKGKPVTTEDLQVAGAMTAWMVDALNPSLMQTLEGQPVIVHAGPFANIAIGQSSVIADKVGLKLADYHVTESGFGADIGFEKFWNLKCRFSGLTPDCAVVVATIRALKCHGGAPVPVPGKPMPEEYTQEHVEWVAKVSVQSYVSMHSIPTPTLKLPKFVSFAKLKEQKLRFHAIGRKVVTAQLNLLRLLLLPARKRPNSNSFMISICQSKNVLN
;
A
#
# COMPACT_ATOMS: atom_id res chain seq x y z
N MET A 1 18.93 -19.83 16.45
CA MET A 1 18.15 -18.83 17.23
C MET A 1 18.06 -17.58 16.38
N PRO A 2 16.93 -16.87 16.40
CA PRO A 2 16.83 -15.62 15.64
C PRO A 2 17.91 -14.63 16.08
N LEU A 3 18.49 -13.88 15.13
CA LEU A 3 19.49 -12.84 15.41
C LEU A 3 18.90 -11.75 16.33
N ASP A 4 19.73 -11.14 17.16
CA ASP A 4 19.34 -10.06 18.06
C ASP A 4 19.06 -8.77 17.24
N PRO A 5 17.82 -8.25 17.18
CA PRO A 5 17.46 -7.09 16.38
C PRO A 5 18.07 -5.77 16.90
N THR A 6 18.73 -5.79 18.06
CA THR A 6 19.47 -4.64 18.58
C THR A 6 20.91 -4.58 18.08
N LYS A 7 21.40 -5.67 17.45
CA LYS A 7 22.80 -5.83 17.02
C LYS A 7 22.93 -6.10 15.52
N HIS A 8 21.84 -6.51 14.88
CA HIS A 8 21.80 -6.89 13.47
C HIS A 8 20.82 -6.04 12.71
N ALA A 9 21.16 -5.72 11.47
CA ALA A 9 20.26 -5.00 10.56
C ALA A 9 19.10 -5.86 10.10
N ASP A 10 18.00 -5.23 9.67
CA ASP A 10 16.78 -5.93 9.21
C ASP A 10 17.08 -6.94 8.09
N TRP A 11 17.98 -6.62 7.17
CA TRP A 11 18.34 -7.50 6.06
C TRP A 11 19.14 -8.74 6.52
N GLU A 12 19.99 -8.63 7.55
CA GLU A 12 20.71 -9.77 8.14
C GLU A 12 19.75 -10.74 8.81
N ILE A 13 18.77 -10.20 9.55
CA ILE A 13 17.71 -10.99 10.20
C ILE A 13 16.88 -11.72 9.16
N ALA A 14 16.51 -11.03 8.07
CA ALA A 14 15.76 -11.63 6.97
C ALA A 14 16.55 -12.76 6.30
N GLN A 15 17.82 -12.54 5.93
CA GLN A 15 18.67 -13.56 5.33
C GLN A 15 18.86 -14.79 6.21
N GLU A 16 18.98 -14.62 7.53
CA GLU A 16 19.06 -15.74 8.45
C GLU A 16 17.76 -16.55 8.47
N ALA A 17 16.62 -15.87 8.50
CA ALA A 17 15.29 -16.53 8.47
C ALA A 17 15.02 -17.22 7.13
N GLU A 18 15.49 -16.65 6.02
CA GLU A 18 15.32 -17.19 4.67
C GLU A 18 15.97 -18.57 4.49
N LYS A 19 16.98 -18.93 5.31
CA LYS A 19 17.61 -20.26 5.29
C LYS A 19 16.66 -21.39 5.67
N SER A 20 15.59 -21.10 6.40
CA SER A 20 14.61 -22.08 6.90
C SER A 20 13.16 -21.73 6.57
N MET A 21 12.93 -20.83 5.60
CA MET A 21 11.57 -20.49 5.21
C MET A 21 10.86 -21.64 4.50
N LYS A 22 9.55 -21.69 4.65
CA LYS A 22 8.69 -22.67 3.99
C LYS A 22 8.62 -22.42 2.49
N THR A 23 8.40 -23.47 1.73
CA THR A 23 8.08 -23.35 0.31
C THR A 23 6.73 -22.65 0.12
N ILE A 24 6.53 -22.05 -1.06
CA ILE A 24 5.28 -21.37 -1.33
C ILE A 24 4.06 -22.28 -1.38
N TYR A 25 4.28 -23.56 -1.66
CA TYR A 25 3.22 -24.58 -1.60
C TYR A 25 2.80 -24.85 -0.15
N GLU A 26 3.75 -24.98 0.78
CA GLU A 26 3.46 -25.15 2.20
C GLU A 26 2.72 -23.92 2.77
N ILE A 27 3.09 -22.71 2.34
CA ILE A 27 2.38 -21.49 2.72
C ILE A 27 0.97 -21.47 2.13
N GLY A 28 0.81 -21.86 0.87
CA GLY A 28 -0.51 -21.97 0.23
C GLY A 28 -1.44 -22.96 0.95
N GLU A 29 -0.91 -24.11 1.35
CA GLU A 29 -1.65 -25.11 2.11
C GLU A 29 -2.17 -24.57 3.45
N THR A 30 -1.41 -23.70 4.14
CA THR A 30 -1.88 -23.08 5.41
C THR A 30 -3.11 -22.19 5.22
N LEU A 31 -3.32 -21.66 3.99
CA LEU A 31 -4.51 -20.90 3.60
C LEU A 31 -5.61 -21.76 2.95
N GLY A 32 -5.35 -23.05 2.71
CA GLY A 32 -6.24 -23.92 1.97
C GLY A 32 -6.34 -23.59 0.48
N LEU A 33 -5.27 -23.05 -0.10
CA LEU A 33 -5.14 -22.86 -1.55
C LEU A 33 -4.87 -24.21 -2.22
N THR A 34 -5.48 -24.42 -3.38
CA THR A 34 -5.17 -25.56 -4.23
C THR A 34 -3.96 -25.29 -5.12
N LYS A 35 -3.36 -26.35 -5.69
CA LYS A 35 -2.22 -26.20 -6.60
C LYS A 35 -2.59 -25.41 -7.86
N GLU A 36 -3.82 -25.53 -8.32
CA GLU A 36 -4.35 -24.86 -9.50
C GLU A 36 -4.63 -23.36 -9.28
N GLU A 37 -4.69 -22.95 -8.01
CA GLU A 37 -4.86 -21.55 -7.60
C GLU A 37 -3.52 -20.83 -7.40
N LEU A 38 -2.40 -21.59 -7.33
CA LEU A 38 -1.05 -21.05 -7.21
C LEU A 38 -0.36 -21.02 -8.57
N LEU A 39 0.21 -19.89 -8.91
CA LEU A 39 1.03 -19.65 -10.10
C LEU A 39 2.48 -19.36 -9.63
N PRO A 40 3.33 -20.39 -9.42
CA PRO A 40 4.63 -20.23 -8.76
C PRO A 40 5.59 -19.36 -9.56
N GLN A 41 6.32 -18.51 -8.85
CA GLN A 41 7.44 -17.71 -9.32
C GLN A 41 8.70 -18.09 -8.55
N GLY A 42 9.21 -19.30 -8.79
CA GLY A 42 10.26 -19.92 -7.99
C GLY A 42 9.71 -20.68 -6.79
N HIS A 43 10.59 -20.92 -5.78
CA HIS A 43 10.25 -21.80 -4.64
C HIS A 43 9.45 -21.08 -3.52
N TYR A 44 9.53 -19.77 -3.44
CA TYR A 44 9.12 -19.00 -2.25
C TYR A 44 8.11 -17.89 -2.52
N ILE A 45 7.74 -17.69 -3.79
CA ILE A 45 6.76 -16.72 -4.23
C ILE A 45 5.82 -17.35 -5.24
N ALA A 46 4.53 -17.00 -5.20
CA ALA A 46 3.56 -17.34 -6.24
C ALA A 46 2.60 -16.19 -6.47
N LYS A 47 2.02 -16.11 -7.66
CA LYS A 47 0.77 -15.38 -7.85
C LYS A 47 -0.40 -16.26 -7.43
N ILE A 48 -1.48 -15.66 -6.94
CA ILE A 48 -2.74 -16.33 -6.61
C ILE A 48 -3.73 -16.07 -7.74
N ASP A 49 -4.23 -17.11 -8.42
CA ASP A 49 -5.36 -16.96 -9.34
C ASP A 49 -6.62 -16.58 -8.53
N PHE A 50 -6.80 -15.29 -8.30
CA PHE A 50 -7.86 -14.75 -7.48
C PHE A 50 -9.26 -15.13 -7.99
N ARG A 51 -9.42 -15.32 -9.29
CA ARG A 51 -10.71 -15.67 -9.90
C ARG A 51 -11.16 -17.06 -9.47
N LYS A 52 -10.24 -18.04 -9.54
CA LYS A 52 -10.53 -19.39 -9.06
C LYS A 52 -10.83 -19.42 -7.56
N VAL A 53 -10.02 -18.71 -6.75
CA VAL A 53 -10.24 -18.62 -5.31
C VAL A 53 -11.60 -18.04 -4.98
N LEU A 54 -11.94 -16.88 -5.56
CA LEU A 54 -13.20 -16.19 -5.28
C LEU A 54 -14.42 -16.96 -5.78
N GLU A 55 -14.32 -17.67 -6.90
CA GLU A 55 -15.40 -18.54 -7.38
C GLU A 55 -15.59 -19.76 -6.48
N ARG A 56 -14.50 -20.46 -6.13
CA ARG A 56 -14.55 -21.63 -5.24
C ARG A 56 -15.10 -21.30 -3.86
N LEU A 57 -14.74 -20.14 -3.33
CA LEU A 57 -15.09 -19.72 -1.97
C LEU A 57 -16.22 -18.66 -1.93
N LYS A 58 -17.00 -18.52 -3.01
CA LYS A 58 -18.04 -17.48 -3.09
C LYS A 58 -19.03 -17.51 -1.92
N ASP A 59 -19.43 -18.69 -1.49
CA ASP A 59 -20.41 -18.90 -0.43
C ASP A 59 -19.78 -18.96 0.98
N LYS A 60 -18.44 -18.99 1.09
CA LYS A 60 -17.76 -18.95 2.38
C LYS A 60 -17.90 -17.55 3.00
N PRO A 61 -18.27 -17.43 4.28
CA PRO A 61 -18.29 -16.15 4.96
C PRO A 61 -16.89 -15.53 5.02
N ASN A 62 -16.82 -14.22 5.04
CA ASN A 62 -15.57 -13.48 5.19
C ASN A 62 -15.00 -13.65 6.61
N GLY A 63 -13.69 -13.73 6.71
CA GLY A 63 -12.97 -13.62 7.97
C GLY A 63 -13.03 -12.22 8.58
N LYS A 64 -12.39 -12.04 9.72
CA LYS A 64 -12.30 -10.77 10.43
C LYS A 64 -11.33 -9.83 9.73
N TYR A 65 -11.79 -8.63 9.37
CA TYR A 65 -11.03 -7.62 8.65
C TYR A 65 -10.44 -6.61 9.63
N ILE A 66 -9.11 -6.54 9.68
CA ILE A 66 -8.36 -5.69 10.60
C ILE A 66 -7.52 -4.71 9.78
N ASP A 67 -7.70 -3.40 9.97
CA ASP A 67 -6.82 -2.37 9.40
C ASP A 67 -5.83 -1.86 10.46
N VAL A 68 -4.57 -1.72 10.08
CA VAL A 68 -3.53 -1.13 10.91
C VAL A 68 -3.19 0.26 10.39
N THR A 69 -3.52 1.26 11.17
CA THR A 69 -3.18 2.66 10.90
C THR A 69 -2.23 3.21 11.97
N ALA A 70 -1.91 4.49 11.92
CA ALA A 70 -1.05 5.13 12.92
C ALA A 70 -1.46 6.58 13.17
N ILE A 71 -0.90 7.16 14.22
CA ILE A 71 -0.78 8.61 14.37
C ILE A 71 0.00 9.19 13.18
N SER A 72 -0.20 10.47 12.84
CA SER A 72 0.60 11.16 11.81
C SER A 72 2.09 10.89 12.02
N PRO A 73 2.82 10.41 11.00
CA PRO A 73 4.18 9.92 11.19
C PRO A 73 5.18 11.06 11.38
N THR A 74 6.24 10.79 12.14
CA THR A 74 7.48 11.58 12.11
C THR A 74 8.32 11.20 10.88
N PRO A 75 9.35 11.98 10.53
CA PRO A 75 10.28 11.61 9.43
C PRO A 75 10.93 10.22 9.58
N LEU A 76 11.00 9.69 10.80
CA LEU A 76 11.56 8.36 11.09
C LEU A 76 10.55 7.21 10.93
N GLY A 77 9.27 7.51 10.68
CA GLY A 77 8.19 6.53 10.67
C GLY A 77 7.80 6.03 12.05
N GLU A 78 6.67 5.31 12.15
CA GLU A 78 6.10 4.89 13.46
C GLU A 78 5.99 3.37 13.63
N GLY A 79 6.61 2.59 12.75
CA GLY A 79 6.64 1.14 12.86
C GLY A 79 5.31 0.45 12.56
N LYS A 80 4.46 1.05 11.73
CA LYS A 80 3.18 0.47 11.30
C LYS A 80 3.33 -0.94 10.71
N SER A 81 4.18 -1.08 9.68
CA SER A 81 4.40 -2.36 9.00
C SER A 81 4.99 -3.40 9.94
N THR A 82 5.91 -3.01 10.84
CA THR A 82 6.42 -3.90 11.90
C THR A 82 5.29 -4.35 12.83
N SER A 83 4.37 -3.45 13.19
CA SER A 83 3.21 -3.78 14.02
C SER A 83 2.23 -4.70 13.28
N SER A 84 2.02 -4.48 11.96
CA SER A 84 1.16 -5.32 11.12
C SER A 84 1.73 -6.75 11.03
N MET A 85 3.02 -6.89 10.70
CA MET A 85 3.66 -8.20 10.63
C MET A 85 3.69 -8.89 12.00
N GLY A 86 4.02 -8.16 13.07
CA GLY A 86 4.01 -8.72 14.42
C GLY A 86 2.61 -9.13 14.90
N LEU A 87 1.55 -8.44 14.47
CA LEU A 87 0.16 -8.84 14.73
C LEU A 87 -0.18 -10.15 14.02
N VAL A 88 0.23 -10.30 12.77
CA VAL A 88 0.03 -11.53 11.98
C VAL A 88 0.79 -12.70 12.61
N GLN A 89 2.07 -12.51 12.93
CA GLN A 89 2.87 -13.53 13.63
C GLN A 89 2.27 -13.90 15.00
N GLY A 90 1.81 -12.90 15.76
CA GLY A 90 1.18 -13.14 17.06
C GLY A 90 -0.13 -13.92 16.96
N LEU A 91 -0.99 -13.64 15.95
CA LEU A 91 -2.20 -14.43 15.67
C LEU A 91 -1.84 -15.84 15.26
N GLY A 92 -0.83 -16.03 14.41
CA GLY A 92 -0.33 -17.35 14.02
C GLY A 92 0.17 -18.16 15.22
N LYS A 93 0.94 -17.54 16.13
CA LYS A 93 1.37 -18.19 17.38
C LYS A 93 0.23 -18.61 18.31
N LEU A 94 -0.91 -17.94 18.22
CA LEU A 94 -2.13 -18.33 18.92
C LEU A 94 -2.94 -19.40 18.18
N GLY A 95 -2.38 -20.00 17.13
CA GLY A 95 -3.05 -21.02 16.32
C GLY A 95 -4.21 -20.51 15.48
N LYS A 96 -4.26 -19.20 15.18
CA LYS A 96 -5.29 -18.63 14.32
C LYS A 96 -4.88 -18.71 12.85
N ASN A 97 -5.84 -19.03 11.98
CA ASN A 97 -5.67 -18.90 10.53
C ASN A 97 -5.69 -17.42 10.18
N VAL A 98 -4.54 -16.87 9.78
CA VAL A 98 -4.33 -15.45 9.56
C VAL A 98 -3.52 -15.21 8.28
N CYS A 99 -3.84 -14.14 7.56
CA CYS A 99 -2.98 -13.60 6.51
C CYS A 99 -2.89 -12.08 6.59
N ALA A 100 -1.80 -11.53 6.03
CA ALA A 100 -1.66 -10.10 5.79
C ALA A 100 -1.97 -9.74 4.34
N ALA A 101 -2.38 -8.49 4.08
CA ALA A 101 -2.28 -7.86 2.76
C ALA A 101 -1.52 -6.54 2.88
N VAL A 102 -0.40 -6.45 2.17
CA VAL A 102 0.48 -5.28 2.18
C VAL A 102 0.76 -4.79 0.76
N ARG A 103 1.23 -3.55 0.67
CA ARG A 103 1.61 -2.95 -0.60
C ARG A 103 2.96 -3.47 -1.08
N GLN A 104 3.08 -3.63 -2.41
CA GLN A 104 4.38 -3.72 -3.06
C GLN A 104 5.10 -2.37 -2.92
N PRO A 105 6.29 -2.29 -2.31
CA PRO A 105 7.05 -1.05 -2.27
C PRO A 105 7.64 -0.71 -3.62
N SER A 106 7.79 0.59 -3.90
CA SER A 106 8.61 1.10 -5.01
C SER A 106 10.09 1.08 -4.61
N GLY A 107 10.98 0.86 -5.58
CA GLY A 107 12.42 0.86 -5.36
C GLY A 107 12.93 2.22 -4.84
N GLY A 108 12.38 3.34 -5.32
CA GLY A 108 12.75 4.67 -4.85
C GLY A 108 12.56 4.87 -3.34
N PRO A 109 11.36 4.68 -2.77
CA PRO A 109 11.16 4.71 -1.32
C PRO A 109 11.95 3.65 -0.54
N THR A 110 12.14 2.47 -1.09
CA THR A 110 12.86 1.37 -0.44
C THR A 110 14.33 1.68 -0.24
N MET A 111 14.96 2.36 -1.18
CA MET A 111 16.37 2.75 -1.14
C MET A 111 16.62 4.08 -0.42
N ASN A 112 15.64 4.58 0.33
CA ASN A 112 15.75 5.79 1.12
C ASN A 112 16.05 5.46 2.60
N ILE A 113 16.31 6.49 3.41
CA ILE A 113 16.54 6.39 4.87
C ILE A 113 15.33 5.76 5.58
N LYS A 114 14.14 5.95 5.05
CA LYS A 114 12.91 5.33 5.55
C LYS A 114 12.87 3.86 5.12
N GLY A 115 12.83 2.94 6.05
CA GLY A 115 12.83 1.50 5.81
C GLY A 115 11.68 1.01 4.91
N SER A 116 11.84 -0.21 4.40
CA SER A 116 10.89 -0.86 3.50
C SER A 116 9.53 -1.12 4.18
N ALA A 117 8.49 -1.31 3.39
CA ALA A 117 7.16 -1.70 3.88
C ALA A 117 7.08 -3.17 4.35
N ALA A 118 8.20 -3.90 4.33
CA ALA A 118 8.28 -5.29 4.79
C ALA A 118 8.09 -5.46 6.31
N GLY A 119 8.21 -4.40 7.07
CA GLY A 119 8.35 -4.44 8.53
C GLY A 119 9.79 -4.24 8.96
N GLY A 120 10.18 -4.73 10.16
CA GLY A 120 11.54 -4.61 10.68
C GLY A 120 11.79 -5.51 11.89
N GLY A 121 13.07 -5.73 12.23
CA GLY A 121 13.49 -6.60 13.31
C GLY A 121 12.99 -8.03 13.12
N LEU A 122 12.32 -8.58 14.13
CA LEU A 122 11.76 -9.93 14.10
C LEU A 122 10.33 -10.00 13.50
N ALA A 123 9.83 -8.93 12.92
CA ALA A 123 8.51 -8.86 12.33
C ALA A 123 8.57 -8.32 10.90
N GLN A 124 8.91 -9.18 9.95
CA GLN A 124 9.14 -8.84 8.54
C GLN A 124 8.45 -9.83 7.60
N CYS A 125 8.16 -9.34 6.38
CA CYS A 125 7.80 -10.16 5.22
C CYS A 125 9.07 -10.60 4.50
N ILE A 126 9.15 -11.88 4.15
CA ILE A 126 10.25 -12.51 3.41
C ILE A 126 9.70 -13.32 2.20
N PRO A 127 10.53 -13.57 1.18
CA PRO A 127 11.94 -13.14 1.03
C PRO A 127 12.05 -11.64 0.83
N LEU A 128 12.97 -11.01 1.59
CA LEU A 128 13.04 -9.54 1.69
C LEU A 128 13.48 -8.87 0.39
N THR A 129 14.46 -9.46 -0.29
CA THR A 129 15.00 -8.89 -1.54
C THR A 129 13.94 -8.85 -2.65
N PRO A 130 13.24 -9.96 -2.99
CA PRO A 130 12.14 -9.91 -3.95
C PRO A 130 11.02 -8.95 -3.55
N PHE A 131 10.65 -8.93 -2.27
CA PHE A 131 9.65 -7.99 -1.77
C PHE A 131 10.06 -6.53 -2.01
N SER A 132 11.30 -6.17 -1.64
CA SER A 132 11.77 -4.80 -1.68
C SER A 132 12.12 -4.30 -3.08
N LEU A 133 12.55 -5.18 -3.97
CA LEU A 133 13.05 -4.83 -5.31
C LEU A 133 12.03 -5.06 -6.44
N GLY A 134 10.75 -5.23 -6.12
CA GLY A 134 9.69 -5.28 -7.12
C GLY A 134 9.62 -6.57 -7.95
N PHE A 135 10.20 -7.67 -7.50
CA PHE A 135 10.17 -8.97 -8.20
C PHE A 135 8.79 -9.62 -8.22
N THR A 136 7.77 -9.03 -7.59
CA THR A 136 6.36 -9.42 -7.78
C THR A 136 5.83 -9.09 -9.17
N GLY A 137 6.54 -8.23 -9.93
CA GLY A 137 6.19 -7.85 -11.29
C GLY A 137 5.19 -6.70 -11.43
N ASP A 138 4.49 -6.31 -10.37
CA ASP A 138 3.43 -5.30 -10.42
C ASP A 138 3.95 -3.93 -10.91
N ILE A 139 5.08 -3.47 -10.38
CA ILE A 139 5.69 -2.18 -10.76
C ILE A 139 6.10 -2.18 -12.23
N ASN A 140 6.73 -3.26 -12.71
CA ASN A 140 7.17 -3.37 -14.11
C ASN A 140 5.97 -3.39 -15.07
N ALA A 141 4.92 -4.14 -14.76
CA ALA A 141 3.70 -4.17 -15.55
C ALA A 141 3.05 -2.78 -15.63
N ILE A 142 2.98 -2.06 -14.51
CA ILE A 142 2.44 -0.70 -14.45
C ILE A 142 3.27 0.27 -15.28
N MET A 143 4.61 0.24 -15.17
CA MET A 143 5.47 1.09 -15.99
C MET A 143 5.27 0.84 -17.47
N ASN A 144 5.21 -0.41 -17.90
CA ASN A 144 5.01 -0.77 -19.29
C ASN A 144 3.62 -0.34 -19.79
N ALA A 145 2.55 -0.62 -19.05
CA ALA A 145 1.20 -0.22 -19.42
C ALA A 145 1.05 1.30 -19.51
N HIS A 146 1.56 2.03 -18.53
CA HIS A 146 1.49 3.49 -18.49
C HIS A 146 2.31 4.14 -19.62
N ASN A 147 3.58 3.72 -19.76
CA ASN A 147 4.46 4.30 -20.77
C ASN A 147 4.01 3.94 -22.20
N LEU A 148 3.32 2.81 -22.40
CA LEU A 148 2.68 2.50 -23.67
C LEU A 148 1.62 3.55 -24.06
N ALA A 149 0.85 4.06 -23.10
CA ALA A 149 -0.09 5.16 -23.37
C ALA A 149 0.65 6.44 -23.77
N MET A 150 1.81 6.72 -23.15
CA MET A 150 2.65 7.88 -23.53
C MET A 150 3.24 7.73 -24.93
N VAL A 151 3.67 6.50 -25.31
CA VAL A 151 4.12 6.22 -26.68
C VAL A 151 2.97 6.44 -27.66
N ALA A 152 1.77 5.95 -27.37
CA ALA A 152 0.60 6.14 -28.23
C ALA A 152 0.25 7.63 -28.38
N LEU A 153 0.28 8.39 -27.27
CA LEU A 153 0.02 9.85 -27.26
C LEU A 153 1.04 10.61 -28.10
N THR A 154 2.33 10.38 -27.87
CA THR A 154 3.39 11.12 -28.57
C THR A 154 3.44 10.74 -30.06
N SER A 155 3.23 9.49 -30.39
CA SER A 155 3.09 9.03 -31.78
C SER A 155 1.87 9.69 -32.46
N ARG A 156 0.73 9.75 -31.76
CA ARG A 156 -0.48 10.41 -32.28
C ARG A 156 -0.25 11.89 -32.56
N LEU A 157 0.37 12.61 -31.62
CA LEU A 157 0.74 14.02 -31.81
C LEU A 157 1.64 14.23 -33.04
N GLN A 158 2.64 13.36 -33.23
CA GLN A 158 3.55 13.39 -34.38
C GLN A 158 2.82 13.13 -35.70
N HIS A 159 1.92 12.15 -35.75
CA HIS A 159 1.11 11.87 -36.94
C HIS A 159 0.16 13.02 -37.26
N GLU A 160 -0.54 13.57 -36.27
CA GLU A 160 -1.43 14.71 -36.46
C GLU A 160 -0.72 15.97 -36.94
N ARG A 161 0.56 16.13 -36.56
CA ARG A 161 1.41 17.21 -37.07
C ARG A 161 1.86 17.00 -38.53
N ASN A 162 2.19 15.78 -38.90
CA ASN A 162 2.88 15.45 -40.16
C ASN A 162 1.95 15.15 -41.33
N TYR A 163 0.67 14.82 -41.06
CA TYR A 163 -0.27 14.33 -42.06
C TYR A 163 -1.56 15.17 -42.11
N THR A 164 -2.18 15.30 -43.30
CA THR A 164 -3.53 15.82 -43.46
C THR A 164 -4.57 14.82 -42.94
N ASP A 165 -5.83 15.24 -42.82
CA ASP A 165 -6.92 14.34 -42.34
C ASP A 165 -7.13 13.17 -43.29
N GLU A 166 -7.08 13.38 -44.58
CA GLU A 166 -7.21 12.33 -45.64
C GLU A 166 -6.02 11.34 -45.54
N GLN A 167 -4.81 11.87 -45.30
CA GLN A 167 -3.63 11.02 -45.12
C GLN A 167 -3.73 10.17 -43.84
N LEU A 168 -4.17 10.74 -42.73
CA LEU A 168 -4.38 10.01 -41.47
C LEU A 168 -5.40 8.90 -41.65
N GLU A 169 -6.56 9.20 -42.22
CA GLU A 169 -7.61 8.21 -42.46
C GLU A 169 -7.16 7.10 -43.39
N ARG A 170 -6.46 7.42 -44.47
CA ARG A 170 -5.92 6.43 -45.43
C ARG A 170 -4.85 5.52 -44.82
N LEU A 171 -3.95 6.09 -43.97
CA LEU A 171 -2.80 5.36 -43.41
C LEU A 171 -3.15 4.53 -42.18
N SER A 172 -4.09 4.99 -41.37
CA SER A 172 -4.38 4.38 -40.08
C SER A 172 -5.86 4.06 -39.85
N GLY A 173 -6.77 4.49 -40.71
CA GLY A 173 -8.21 4.42 -40.49
C GLY A 173 -8.72 5.32 -39.38
N MET A 174 -7.86 6.18 -38.81
CA MET A 174 -8.18 7.02 -37.66
C MET A 174 -8.45 8.47 -38.06
N LYS A 175 -9.48 9.07 -37.46
CA LYS A 175 -9.77 10.49 -37.59
C LYS A 175 -8.86 11.32 -36.67
N ARG A 176 -8.59 12.58 -37.05
CA ARG A 176 -7.86 13.53 -36.22
C ARG A 176 -8.61 13.78 -34.91
N ILE A 177 -7.87 13.74 -33.79
CA ILE A 177 -8.39 14.09 -32.46
C ILE A 177 -8.20 15.60 -32.19
N ASP A 178 -7.19 16.21 -32.83
CA ASP A 178 -6.79 17.61 -32.67
C ASP A 178 -6.25 17.92 -31.26
N ILE A 179 -5.30 17.08 -30.84
CA ILE A 179 -4.68 17.16 -29.49
C ILE A 179 -3.85 18.45 -29.41
N ASP A 180 -4.00 19.17 -28.27
CA ASP A 180 -3.17 20.32 -27.92
C ASP A 180 -1.84 19.85 -27.30
N PRO A 181 -0.70 20.03 -27.99
CA PRO A 181 0.60 19.61 -27.46
C PRO A 181 1.06 20.42 -26.23
N THR A 182 0.40 21.54 -25.93
CA THR A 182 0.69 22.36 -24.76
C THR A 182 -0.15 21.97 -23.54
N ASN A 183 -1.15 21.09 -23.72
CA ASN A 183 -2.09 20.69 -22.69
C ASN A 183 -2.11 19.16 -22.50
N ILE A 184 -0.94 18.62 -22.11
CA ILE A 184 -0.72 17.19 -21.84
C ILE A 184 -0.77 16.95 -20.33
N GLU A 185 -1.71 16.12 -19.89
CA GLU A 185 -1.87 15.77 -18.48
C GLU A 185 -0.96 14.62 -18.05
N MET A 186 -0.89 13.56 -18.85
CA MET A 186 -0.11 12.38 -18.55
C MET A 186 1.38 12.65 -18.79
N GLY A 187 2.25 12.09 -17.95
CA GLY A 187 3.70 12.11 -18.15
C GLY A 187 4.25 10.70 -18.22
N TRP A 188 5.55 10.56 -18.42
CA TRP A 188 6.25 9.27 -18.31
C TRP A 188 6.39 8.87 -16.85
N ILE A 189 6.58 7.61 -16.58
CA ILE A 189 6.88 7.12 -15.24
C ILE A 189 8.13 6.23 -15.23
N MET A 190 8.81 6.24 -14.09
CA MET A 190 9.93 5.33 -13.79
C MET A 190 9.98 5.09 -12.28
N ASP A 191 10.61 3.99 -11.84
CA ASP A 191 10.62 3.67 -10.41
C ASP A 191 11.62 4.53 -9.63
N PHE A 192 12.81 4.78 -10.18
CA PHE A 192 13.79 5.70 -9.61
C PHE A 192 13.75 7.05 -10.32
N CYS A 193 12.85 7.93 -9.90
CA CYS A 193 12.64 9.24 -10.51
C CYS A 193 13.25 10.36 -9.65
N CYS A 194 14.28 11.03 -10.17
CA CYS A 194 14.87 12.19 -9.50
C CYS A 194 14.10 13.49 -9.79
N GLN A 195 14.35 14.51 -8.97
CA GLN A 195 13.65 15.81 -9.11
C GLN A 195 13.93 16.51 -10.42
N ALA A 196 15.12 16.33 -11.00
CA ALA A 196 15.50 16.96 -12.28
C ALA A 196 14.64 16.48 -13.46
N LEU A 197 14.04 15.28 -13.37
CA LEU A 197 13.19 14.71 -14.40
C LEU A 197 11.73 15.17 -14.36
N ARG A 198 11.34 15.93 -13.34
CA ARG A 198 9.95 16.41 -13.18
C ARG A 198 9.50 17.39 -14.26
N ASN A 199 10.46 18.13 -14.86
CA ASN A 199 10.20 19.01 -15.97
C ASN A 199 11.35 18.85 -16.96
N ILE A 200 11.05 18.31 -18.14
CA ILE A 200 12.01 18.06 -19.21
C ILE A 200 11.48 18.57 -20.53
N ILE A 201 12.35 18.67 -21.50
CA ILE A 201 12.02 18.92 -22.91
C ILE A 201 12.39 17.64 -23.67
N ILE A 202 11.46 17.17 -24.51
CA ILE A 202 11.66 16.03 -25.41
C ILE A 202 11.57 16.50 -26.86
N GLY A 203 12.05 15.67 -27.80
CA GLY A 203 11.98 15.97 -29.23
C GLY A 203 12.93 17.08 -29.70
N ILE A 204 14.08 17.26 -28.98
CA ILE A 204 15.13 18.20 -29.38
C ILE A 204 15.81 17.66 -30.63
N ASP A 205 16.10 18.57 -31.59
CA ASP A 205 16.83 18.29 -32.83
C ASP A 205 16.22 17.19 -33.71
N GLY A 206 15.00 17.43 -34.20
CA GLY A 206 14.36 16.61 -35.22
C GLY A 206 15.20 16.55 -36.52
N VAL A 207 16.36 15.87 -36.46
CA VAL A 207 17.36 15.80 -37.55
C VAL A 207 16.81 15.05 -38.77
N ASN A 208 15.94 14.04 -38.50
CA ASN A 208 15.36 13.17 -39.54
C ASN A 208 13.97 13.64 -40.03
N GLY A 209 13.64 14.90 -39.85
CA GLY A 209 12.40 15.49 -40.36
C GLY A 209 11.14 14.89 -39.76
N LYS A 210 10.34 14.17 -40.57
CA LYS A 210 9.07 13.56 -40.11
C LYS A 210 9.25 12.37 -39.17
N ALA A 211 10.41 11.71 -39.14
CA ALA A 211 10.68 10.54 -38.33
C ALA A 211 10.93 10.89 -36.85
N ASP A 212 11.52 12.06 -36.61
CA ASP A 212 11.80 12.52 -35.26
C ASP A 212 10.59 13.25 -34.65
N GLY A 213 10.51 13.26 -33.33
CA GLY A 213 9.52 14.02 -32.60
C GLY A 213 9.70 15.54 -32.78
N PHE A 214 8.84 16.31 -32.18
CA PHE A 214 8.97 17.75 -32.10
C PHE A 214 9.20 18.20 -30.65
N MET A 215 9.84 19.34 -30.49
CA MET A 215 10.17 19.87 -29.18
C MET A 215 8.90 20.19 -28.37
N MET A 216 8.75 19.56 -27.22
CA MET A 216 7.65 19.82 -26.30
C MET A 216 8.05 19.59 -24.85
N LYS A 217 7.34 20.26 -23.94
CA LYS A 217 7.49 20.00 -22.50
C LYS A 217 6.97 18.61 -22.16
N SER A 218 7.68 17.91 -21.28
CA SER A 218 7.26 16.64 -20.72
C SER A 218 7.67 16.51 -19.26
N LYS A 219 7.37 15.38 -18.64
CA LYS A 219 7.67 15.12 -17.22
C LYS A 219 7.83 13.64 -16.97
N PHE A 220 8.58 13.28 -15.91
CA PHE A 220 8.57 11.96 -15.31
C PHE A 220 7.95 12.02 -13.92
N GLY A 221 7.17 11.01 -13.58
CA GLY A 221 6.68 10.69 -12.23
C GLY A 221 7.24 9.35 -11.75
N ILE A 222 7.06 9.08 -10.45
CA ILE A 222 7.41 7.77 -9.87
C ILE A 222 6.32 6.75 -10.22
N ALA A 223 6.69 5.49 -10.48
CA ALA A 223 5.77 4.42 -10.91
C ALA A 223 4.54 4.25 -10.01
N VAL A 224 4.71 4.36 -8.69
CA VAL A 224 3.61 4.22 -7.70
C VAL A 224 2.63 5.41 -7.67
N SER A 225 2.91 6.49 -8.43
CA SER A 225 2.00 7.61 -8.61
C SER A 225 1.12 7.50 -9.87
N SER A 226 1.29 6.43 -10.63
CA SER A 226 0.54 6.19 -11.88
C SER A 226 -0.94 5.99 -11.62
N GLU A 227 -1.79 6.47 -12.54
CA GLU A 227 -3.21 6.16 -12.61
C GLU A 227 -3.45 4.64 -12.75
N VAL A 228 -2.56 3.94 -13.47
CA VAL A 228 -2.61 2.48 -13.63
C VAL A 228 -2.42 1.78 -12.27
N MET A 229 -1.52 2.29 -11.41
CA MET A 229 -1.34 1.80 -10.04
C MET A 229 -2.62 2.03 -9.20
N ALA A 230 -3.23 3.19 -9.32
CA ALA A 230 -4.48 3.51 -8.63
C ALA A 230 -5.62 2.57 -9.09
N ILE A 231 -5.72 2.31 -10.40
CA ILE A 231 -6.70 1.39 -10.98
C ILE A 231 -6.46 -0.04 -10.47
N LEU A 232 -5.22 -0.54 -10.47
CA LEU A 232 -4.88 -1.87 -9.94
C LEU A 232 -5.36 -2.03 -8.48
N SER A 233 -5.28 -0.98 -7.69
CA SER A 233 -5.66 -1.02 -6.27
C SER A 233 -7.16 -1.13 -6.02
N VAL A 234 -8.00 -0.72 -6.98
CA VAL A 234 -9.48 -0.69 -6.82
C VAL A 234 -10.22 -1.59 -7.80
N ALA A 235 -9.57 -2.09 -8.84
CA ALA A 235 -10.20 -2.97 -9.82
C ALA A 235 -10.73 -4.25 -9.16
N SER A 236 -11.90 -4.70 -9.62
CA SER A 236 -12.52 -5.95 -9.18
C SER A 236 -12.14 -7.16 -10.01
N ASP A 237 -11.86 -6.93 -11.30
CA ASP A 237 -11.51 -7.95 -12.29
C ASP A 237 -10.90 -7.29 -13.54
N LEU A 238 -10.58 -8.11 -14.55
CA LEU A 238 -9.95 -7.64 -15.78
C LEU A 238 -10.85 -6.74 -16.62
N LYS A 239 -12.16 -6.97 -16.61
CA LYS A 239 -13.12 -6.16 -17.36
C LYS A 239 -13.25 -4.77 -16.74
N ASP A 240 -13.45 -4.69 -15.42
CA ASP A 240 -13.47 -3.43 -14.68
C ASP A 240 -12.15 -2.65 -14.86
N MET A 241 -11.00 -3.35 -14.79
CA MET A 241 -9.70 -2.74 -15.08
C MET A 241 -9.64 -2.14 -16.48
N ARG A 242 -10.08 -2.87 -17.50
CA ARG A 242 -10.11 -2.41 -18.90
C ARG A 242 -10.99 -1.17 -19.08
N GLU A 243 -12.17 -1.17 -18.46
CA GLU A 243 -13.09 -0.04 -18.52
C GLU A 243 -12.52 1.20 -17.84
N ARG A 244 -11.85 1.05 -16.68
CA ARG A 244 -11.18 2.16 -15.99
C ARG A 244 -10.00 2.69 -16.76
N MET A 245 -9.18 1.80 -17.35
CA MET A 245 -8.04 2.20 -18.16
C MET A 245 -8.47 3.03 -19.36
N GLY A 246 -9.58 2.70 -20.02
CA GLY A 246 -10.11 3.48 -21.13
C GLY A 246 -10.50 4.92 -20.78
N LYS A 247 -10.75 5.19 -19.50
CA LYS A 247 -11.17 6.51 -19.00
C LYS A 247 -10.02 7.41 -18.54
N ILE A 248 -8.77 6.94 -18.58
CA ILE A 248 -7.61 7.78 -18.20
C ILE A 248 -7.51 8.95 -19.17
N VAL A 249 -7.57 10.16 -18.66
CA VAL A 249 -7.37 11.40 -19.44
C VAL A 249 -5.88 11.61 -19.61
N VAL A 250 -5.41 11.64 -20.86
CA VAL A 250 -4.00 11.78 -21.21
C VAL A 250 -3.64 13.20 -21.66
N ALA A 251 -4.59 13.91 -22.27
CA ALA A 251 -4.41 15.25 -22.81
C ALA A 251 -5.77 15.93 -23.00
N TYR A 252 -5.74 17.15 -23.55
CA TYR A 252 -6.94 17.84 -24.03
C TYR A 252 -6.78 18.20 -25.51
N THR A 253 -7.89 18.30 -26.21
CA THR A 253 -7.92 18.85 -27.58
C THR A 253 -7.73 20.36 -27.53
N LYS A 254 -7.39 21.00 -28.67
CA LYS A 254 -7.36 22.48 -28.79
C LYS A 254 -8.67 23.17 -28.46
N LYS A 255 -9.79 22.42 -28.46
CA LYS A 255 -11.11 22.92 -28.04
C LYS A 255 -11.43 22.61 -26.55
N GLY A 256 -10.45 22.12 -25.76
CA GLY A 256 -10.59 21.85 -24.35
C GLY A 256 -11.37 20.56 -24.01
N LYS A 257 -11.61 19.65 -24.95
CA LYS A 257 -12.23 18.35 -24.68
C LYS A 257 -11.17 17.38 -24.15
N PRO A 258 -11.47 16.55 -23.13
CA PRO A 258 -10.54 15.52 -22.66
C PRO A 258 -10.29 14.48 -23.77
N VAL A 259 -9.06 14.03 -23.85
CA VAL A 259 -8.59 12.91 -24.68
C VAL A 259 -8.22 11.77 -23.76
N THR A 260 -8.80 10.62 -23.98
CA THR A 260 -8.62 9.42 -23.14
C THR A 260 -7.73 8.39 -23.83
N THR A 261 -7.28 7.40 -23.06
CA THR A 261 -6.60 6.21 -23.60
C THR A 261 -7.52 5.40 -24.53
N GLU A 262 -8.85 5.50 -24.37
CA GLU A 262 -9.80 4.92 -25.32
C GLU A 262 -9.77 5.63 -26.65
N ASP A 263 -9.74 6.98 -26.65
CA ASP A 263 -9.61 7.77 -27.89
C ASP A 263 -8.29 7.49 -28.63
N LEU A 264 -7.23 7.16 -27.88
CA LEU A 264 -5.95 6.71 -28.44
C LEU A 264 -5.97 5.24 -28.90
N GLN A 265 -7.03 4.49 -28.60
CA GLN A 265 -7.18 3.04 -28.88
C GLN A 265 -6.08 2.18 -28.23
N VAL A 266 -5.52 2.59 -27.08
CA VAL A 266 -4.40 1.91 -26.42
C VAL A 266 -4.81 1.14 -25.15
N ALA A 267 -6.01 1.41 -24.61
CA ALA A 267 -6.44 0.85 -23.34
C ALA A 267 -6.48 -0.69 -23.30
N GLY A 268 -6.78 -1.35 -24.43
CA GLY A 268 -6.72 -2.80 -24.53
C GLY A 268 -5.31 -3.36 -24.37
N ALA A 269 -4.33 -2.75 -25.05
CA ALA A 269 -2.93 -3.13 -24.96
C ALA A 269 -2.35 -2.84 -23.56
N MET A 270 -2.72 -1.73 -22.93
CA MET A 270 -2.38 -1.44 -21.53
C MET A 270 -2.91 -2.53 -20.60
N THR A 271 -4.16 -2.98 -20.81
CA THR A 271 -4.77 -4.03 -19.98
C THR A 271 -4.06 -5.37 -20.17
N ALA A 272 -3.59 -5.69 -21.37
CA ALA A 272 -2.82 -6.91 -21.64
C ALA A 272 -1.54 -6.99 -20.79
N TRP A 273 -0.84 -5.87 -20.60
CA TRP A 273 0.32 -5.79 -19.70
C TRP A 273 -0.02 -6.09 -18.24
N MET A 274 -1.27 -5.89 -17.83
CA MET A 274 -1.71 -6.01 -16.44
C MET A 274 -2.33 -7.36 -16.08
N VAL A 275 -2.46 -8.30 -17.04
CA VAL A 275 -3.14 -9.59 -16.82
C VAL A 275 -2.54 -10.36 -15.64
N ASP A 276 -1.22 -10.50 -15.60
CA ASP A 276 -0.53 -11.22 -14.52
C ASP A 276 -0.43 -10.37 -13.25
N ALA A 277 -0.26 -9.05 -13.39
CA ALA A 277 -0.19 -8.13 -12.27
C ALA A 277 -1.52 -8.01 -11.51
N LEU A 278 -2.65 -8.35 -12.13
CA LEU A 278 -3.95 -8.36 -11.47
C LEU A 278 -4.07 -9.48 -10.41
N ASN A 279 -3.26 -10.53 -10.54
CA ASN A 279 -3.16 -11.59 -9.54
C ASN A 279 -2.25 -11.15 -8.39
N PRO A 280 -2.71 -11.18 -7.13
CA PRO A 280 -1.88 -10.84 -5.98
C PRO A 280 -0.76 -11.87 -5.77
N SER A 281 0.38 -11.42 -5.25
CA SER A 281 1.51 -12.27 -4.91
C SER A 281 1.39 -12.81 -3.49
N LEU A 282 1.74 -14.08 -3.28
CA LEU A 282 1.83 -14.74 -1.98
C LEU A 282 3.29 -14.82 -1.55
N MET A 283 3.55 -14.44 -0.32
CA MET A 283 4.81 -14.50 0.41
C MET A 283 4.57 -14.92 1.86
N GLN A 284 5.53 -14.76 2.74
CA GLN A 284 5.41 -15.17 4.15
C GLN A 284 6.07 -14.19 5.12
N THR A 285 5.70 -14.26 6.40
CA THR A 285 6.44 -13.62 7.49
C THR A 285 7.67 -14.45 7.87
N LEU A 286 8.58 -13.90 8.68
CA LEU A 286 9.72 -14.65 9.25
C LEU A 286 9.30 -15.95 9.94
N GLU A 287 8.10 -16.02 10.46
CA GLU A 287 7.57 -17.19 11.19
C GLU A 287 6.61 -18.06 10.35
N GLY A 288 6.55 -17.80 9.02
CA GLY A 288 5.81 -18.64 8.08
C GLY A 288 4.29 -18.42 8.05
N GLN A 289 3.80 -17.22 8.44
CA GLN A 289 2.42 -16.85 8.18
C GLN A 289 2.29 -16.23 6.79
N PRO A 290 1.18 -16.50 6.06
CA PRO A 290 0.96 -15.99 4.72
C PRO A 290 0.86 -14.47 4.65
N VAL A 291 1.50 -13.88 3.63
CA VAL A 291 1.44 -12.45 3.31
C VAL A 291 1.07 -12.28 1.84
N ILE A 292 -0.02 -11.60 1.57
CA ILE A 292 -0.44 -11.21 0.23
C ILE A 292 0.19 -9.85 -0.08
N VAL A 293 0.97 -9.76 -1.16
CA VAL A 293 1.61 -8.52 -1.61
C VAL A 293 0.98 -8.12 -2.94
N HIS A 294 0.34 -6.95 -2.99
CA HIS A 294 -0.33 -6.52 -4.20
C HIS A 294 -0.54 -5.02 -4.26
N ALA A 295 -0.31 -4.44 -5.44
CA ALA A 295 -0.35 -3.01 -5.71
C ALA A 295 0.54 -2.19 -4.76
N GLY A 296 0.78 -0.93 -5.04
CA GLY A 296 1.65 -0.09 -4.23
C GLY A 296 1.28 1.39 -4.23
N PRO A 297 -0.03 1.77 -4.29
CA PRO A 297 -0.42 3.15 -4.46
C PRO A 297 -0.03 3.99 -3.24
N PHE A 298 0.45 5.22 -3.46
CA PHE A 298 0.71 6.16 -2.37
C PHE A 298 -0.60 6.67 -1.75
N ALA A 299 -0.60 6.86 -0.42
CA ALA A 299 -1.76 7.33 0.31
C ALA A 299 -2.12 8.80 0.01
N ASN A 300 -1.15 9.63 -0.37
CA ASN A 300 -1.39 11.03 -0.75
C ASN A 300 -1.88 11.21 -2.19
N ILE A 301 -1.80 10.16 -3.03
CA ILE A 301 -2.22 10.21 -4.44
C ILE A 301 -3.47 9.34 -4.66
N ALA A 302 -3.47 8.11 -4.14
CA ALA A 302 -4.54 7.14 -4.28
C ALA A 302 -5.03 6.66 -2.91
N ILE A 303 -5.33 5.37 -2.73
CA ILE A 303 -5.90 4.84 -1.49
C ILE A 303 -4.85 4.50 -0.42
N GLY A 304 -3.58 4.33 -0.79
CA GLY A 304 -2.49 4.06 0.16
C GLY A 304 -2.54 2.72 0.87
N GLN A 305 -3.18 1.73 0.24
CA GLN A 305 -3.32 0.37 0.76
C GLN A 305 -3.07 -0.67 -0.33
N SER A 306 -2.99 -1.94 0.05
CA SER A 306 -3.09 -3.07 -0.85
C SER A 306 -4.41 -3.06 -1.63
N SER A 307 -4.55 -3.89 -2.64
CA SER A 307 -5.71 -3.87 -3.53
C SER A 307 -7.00 -4.42 -2.89
N VAL A 308 -8.13 -4.08 -3.49
CA VAL A 308 -9.44 -4.67 -3.18
C VAL A 308 -9.44 -6.18 -3.45
N ILE A 309 -8.75 -6.63 -4.51
CA ILE A 309 -8.62 -8.07 -4.83
C ILE A 309 -7.87 -8.81 -3.70
N ALA A 310 -6.75 -8.27 -3.23
CA ALA A 310 -5.99 -8.87 -2.14
C ALA A 310 -6.82 -9.02 -0.86
N ASP A 311 -7.62 -8.02 -0.51
CA ASP A 311 -8.50 -8.11 0.66
C ASP A 311 -9.62 -9.13 0.48
N LYS A 312 -10.28 -9.15 -0.70
CA LYS A 312 -11.33 -10.14 -0.99
C LYS A 312 -10.79 -11.57 -0.89
N VAL A 313 -9.60 -11.80 -1.47
CA VAL A 313 -8.92 -13.11 -1.41
C VAL A 313 -8.57 -13.47 0.03
N GLY A 314 -7.91 -12.57 0.74
CA GLY A 314 -7.48 -12.81 2.12
C GLY A 314 -8.64 -13.07 3.08
N LEU A 315 -9.75 -12.32 2.94
CA LEU A 315 -10.97 -12.50 3.74
C LEU A 315 -11.68 -13.83 3.46
N LYS A 316 -11.57 -14.36 2.25
CA LYS A 316 -12.11 -15.69 1.92
C LYS A 316 -11.23 -16.83 2.39
N LEU A 317 -9.91 -16.64 2.41
CA LEU A 317 -8.97 -17.69 2.77
C LEU A 317 -8.75 -17.80 4.29
N ALA A 318 -8.61 -16.69 5.01
CA ALA A 318 -8.23 -16.65 6.40
C ALA A 318 -9.38 -16.24 7.34
N ASP A 319 -9.30 -16.68 8.61
CA ASP A 319 -10.23 -16.25 9.67
C ASP A 319 -9.95 -14.82 10.14
N TYR A 320 -8.68 -14.38 10.01
CA TYR A 320 -8.24 -13.03 10.31
C TYR A 320 -7.41 -12.49 9.14
N HIS A 321 -7.85 -11.40 8.57
CA HIS A 321 -7.17 -10.69 7.50
C HIS A 321 -6.69 -9.34 7.99
N VAL A 322 -5.36 -9.09 7.94
CA VAL A 322 -4.73 -7.86 8.42
C VAL A 322 -4.23 -7.06 7.23
N THR A 323 -4.68 -5.82 7.10
CA THR A 323 -4.14 -4.87 6.12
C THR A 323 -3.59 -3.63 6.82
N GLU A 324 -2.92 -2.75 6.10
CA GLU A 324 -2.39 -1.51 6.67
C GLU A 324 -2.69 -0.29 5.80
N SER A 325 -3.00 0.83 6.45
CA SER A 325 -3.21 2.13 5.81
C SER A 325 -1.93 2.97 5.81
N GLY A 326 -1.57 3.54 4.66
CA GLY A 326 -0.36 4.38 4.51
C GLY A 326 -0.44 5.70 5.29
N PHE A 327 0.69 6.25 5.70
CA PHE A 327 0.78 7.47 6.54
C PHE A 327 0.06 7.32 7.88
N GLY A 328 -0.66 8.35 8.32
CA GLY A 328 -1.48 8.35 9.52
C GLY A 328 -2.96 8.12 9.25
N ALA A 329 -3.74 8.11 10.31
CA ALA A 329 -5.19 7.93 10.23
C ALA A 329 -5.89 9.07 9.48
N ASP A 330 -5.30 10.23 9.51
CA ASP A 330 -5.74 11.47 8.84
C ASP A 330 -5.62 11.41 7.30
N ILE A 331 -4.82 10.49 6.74
CA ILE A 331 -4.62 10.32 5.30
C ILE A 331 -5.02 8.91 4.85
N GLY A 332 -4.27 7.89 5.25
CA GLY A 332 -4.44 6.54 4.71
C GLY A 332 -5.69 5.84 5.22
N PHE A 333 -5.99 5.93 6.51
CA PHE A 333 -7.21 5.33 7.07
C PHE A 333 -8.47 6.07 6.60
N GLU A 334 -8.40 7.40 6.50
CA GLU A 334 -9.50 8.21 5.95
C GLU A 334 -9.85 7.75 4.53
N LYS A 335 -8.84 7.58 3.66
CA LYS A 335 -9.04 7.06 2.29
C LYS A 335 -9.47 5.61 2.26
N PHE A 336 -8.95 4.77 3.14
CA PHE A 336 -9.44 3.41 3.31
C PHE A 336 -10.95 3.40 3.57
N TRP A 337 -11.38 4.18 4.55
CA TRP A 337 -12.77 4.25 4.97
C TRP A 337 -13.68 4.86 3.89
N ASN A 338 -13.27 6.03 3.37
CA ASN A 338 -14.13 6.81 2.47
C ASN A 338 -14.05 6.39 1.00
N LEU A 339 -12.98 5.72 0.57
CA LEU A 339 -12.81 5.26 -0.81
C LEU A 339 -12.82 3.73 -0.90
N LYS A 340 -11.85 3.04 -0.32
CA LYS A 340 -11.67 1.60 -0.53
C LYS A 340 -12.85 0.79 -0.02
N CYS A 341 -13.36 1.09 1.17
CA CYS A 341 -14.55 0.41 1.72
C CYS A 341 -15.78 0.61 0.83
N ARG A 342 -15.98 1.80 0.26
CA ARG A 342 -17.08 2.08 -0.66
C ARG A 342 -16.95 1.33 -1.99
N PHE A 343 -15.74 1.30 -2.57
CA PHE A 343 -15.51 0.55 -3.82
C PHE A 343 -15.63 -0.96 -3.63
N SER A 344 -15.14 -1.47 -2.50
CA SER A 344 -15.11 -2.92 -2.25
C SER A 344 -16.39 -3.48 -1.66
N GLY A 345 -17.21 -2.66 -0.98
CA GLY A 345 -18.31 -3.10 -0.13
C GLY A 345 -17.85 -3.77 1.17
N LEU A 346 -16.54 -3.74 1.47
CA LEU A 346 -15.95 -4.34 2.68
C LEU A 346 -15.85 -3.30 3.78
N THR A 347 -16.10 -3.70 5.02
CA THR A 347 -15.94 -2.86 6.20
C THR A 347 -15.07 -3.58 7.24
N PRO A 348 -14.11 -2.89 7.90
CA PRO A 348 -13.26 -3.52 8.89
C PRO A 348 -14.05 -3.84 10.17
N ASP A 349 -13.74 -5.00 10.77
CA ASP A 349 -14.21 -5.36 12.10
C ASP A 349 -13.45 -4.61 13.19
N CYS A 350 -12.19 -4.24 12.92
CA CYS A 350 -11.30 -3.59 13.87
C CYS A 350 -10.29 -2.69 13.17
N ALA A 351 -9.98 -1.56 13.78
CA ALA A 351 -8.84 -0.73 13.44
C ALA A 351 -7.83 -0.69 14.59
N VAL A 352 -6.55 -0.88 14.27
CA VAL A 352 -5.44 -0.80 15.21
C VAL A 352 -4.68 0.49 14.94
N VAL A 353 -4.60 1.39 15.92
CA VAL A 353 -3.86 2.65 15.80
C VAL A 353 -2.50 2.52 16.49
N VAL A 354 -1.44 2.62 15.72
CA VAL A 354 -0.06 2.64 16.23
C VAL A 354 0.31 4.07 16.60
N ALA A 355 0.59 4.33 17.88
CA ALA A 355 1.03 5.61 18.37
C ALA A 355 2.32 5.44 19.17
N THR A 356 3.41 6.04 18.69
CA THR A 356 4.68 6.04 19.41
C THR A 356 4.80 7.25 20.34
N ILE A 357 5.49 7.08 21.47
CA ILE A 357 5.81 8.21 22.37
C ILE A 357 6.59 9.28 21.61
N ARG A 358 7.46 8.87 20.68
CA ARG A 358 8.20 9.78 19.80
C ARG A 358 7.26 10.68 18.98
N ALA A 359 6.28 10.11 18.30
CA ALA A 359 5.32 10.88 17.52
C ALA A 359 4.47 11.80 18.40
N LEU A 360 4.01 11.29 19.54
CA LEU A 360 3.25 12.08 20.51
C LEU A 360 4.06 13.29 20.99
N LYS A 361 5.34 13.12 21.35
CA LYS A 361 6.23 14.23 21.74
C LYS A 361 6.45 15.19 20.58
N CYS A 362 6.79 14.69 19.39
CA CYS A 362 7.04 15.49 18.20
C CYS A 362 5.86 16.42 17.89
N HIS A 363 4.66 15.86 17.80
CA HIS A 363 3.45 16.63 17.51
C HIS A 363 2.98 17.51 18.67
N GLY A 364 3.41 17.20 19.89
CA GLY A 364 3.14 17.99 21.09
C GLY A 364 4.03 19.23 21.28
N GLY A 365 5.12 19.33 20.51
CA GLY A 365 6.02 20.49 20.54
C GLY A 365 7.51 20.18 20.69
N ALA A 366 7.91 18.90 20.73
CA ALA A 366 9.32 18.53 20.69
C ALA A 366 9.96 18.87 19.34
N PRO A 367 11.29 19.10 19.26
CA PRO A 367 11.99 19.30 18.01
C PRO A 367 11.75 18.14 17.03
N VAL A 368 11.57 18.45 15.74
CA VAL A 368 11.34 17.41 14.72
C VAL A 368 12.61 16.56 14.55
N PRO A 369 12.53 15.22 14.73
CA PRO A 369 13.70 14.37 14.61
C PRO A 369 14.19 14.32 13.14
N VAL A 370 15.51 14.39 12.97
CA VAL A 370 16.16 14.39 11.64
C VAL A 370 16.70 12.99 11.35
N PRO A 371 16.32 12.35 10.22
CA PRO A 371 16.88 11.07 9.85
C PRO A 371 18.42 11.09 9.73
N GLY A 372 19.08 10.06 10.25
CA GLY A 372 20.55 9.94 10.25
C GLY A 372 21.27 10.80 11.28
N LYS A 373 20.54 11.55 12.13
CA LYS A 373 21.13 12.29 13.26
C LYS A 373 20.73 11.65 14.60
N PRO A 374 21.54 11.83 15.65
CA PRO A 374 21.15 11.42 17.00
C PRO A 374 19.82 12.03 17.40
N MET A 375 19.04 11.27 18.17
CA MET A 375 17.76 11.76 18.70
C MET A 375 18.01 12.92 19.66
N PRO A 376 17.26 14.04 19.56
CA PRO A 376 17.34 15.12 20.53
C PRO A 376 17.09 14.63 21.95
N GLU A 377 17.77 15.26 22.95
CA GLU A 377 17.76 14.82 24.34
C GLU A 377 16.34 14.84 24.94
N GLU A 378 15.49 15.74 24.51
CA GLU A 378 14.10 15.89 24.93
C GLU A 378 13.25 14.62 24.70
N TYR A 379 13.68 13.77 23.77
CA TYR A 379 13.00 12.50 23.54
C TYR A 379 13.31 11.43 24.59
N THR A 380 14.43 11.58 25.32
CA THR A 380 14.83 10.67 26.42
C THR A 380 14.24 11.08 27.75
N GLN A 381 13.82 12.34 27.89
CA GLN A 381 13.22 12.90 29.10
C GLN A 381 11.69 12.73 29.09
N GLU A 382 11.03 12.84 30.22
CA GLU A 382 9.58 12.80 30.36
C GLU A 382 8.95 14.18 30.08
N HIS A 383 7.95 14.21 29.15
CA HIS A 383 7.20 15.41 28.78
C HIS A 383 5.71 15.06 28.64
N VAL A 384 5.04 14.91 29.76
CA VAL A 384 3.62 14.49 29.82
C VAL A 384 2.71 15.52 29.15
N GLU A 385 3.03 16.80 29.25
CA GLU A 385 2.30 17.92 28.65
C GLU A 385 2.27 17.85 27.12
N TRP A 386 3.37 17.42 26.47
CA TRP A 386 3.39 17.23 25.02
C TRP A 386 2.51 16.06 24.58
N VAL A 387 2.57 14.94 25.32
CA VAL A 387 1.75 13.78 25.06
C VAL A 387 0.26 14.07 25.23
N ALA A 388 -0.10 14.79 26.31
CA ALA A 388 -1.47 15.17 26.61
C ALA A 388 -2.06 16.10 25.53
N LYS A 389 -1.28 17.07 25.04
CA LYS A 389 -1.71 18.02 24.00
C LYS A 389 -2.15 17.32 22.71
N VAL A 390 -1.42 16.31 22.28
CA VAL A 390 -1.72 15.58 21.03
C VAL A 390 -2.89 14.61 21.22
N SER A 391 -2.99 13.98 22.37
CA SER A 391 -4.11 13.05 22.66
C SER A 391 -5.47 13.74 22.52
N VAL A 392 -5.58 15.01 22.88
CA VAL A 392 -6.80 15.81 22.71
C VAL A 392 -7.05 16.16 21.23
N GLN A 393 -6.02 16.58 20.50
CA GLN A 393 -6.15 16.93 19.08
C GLN A 393 -6.51 15.73 18.19
N SER A 394 -5.88 14.59 18.42
CA SER A 394 -6.17 13.35 17.67
C SER A 394 -7.60 12.86 17.91
N TYR A 395 -8.11 13.03 19.14
CA TYR A 395 -9.50 12.72 19.48
C TYR A 395 -10.49 13.62 18.71
N VAL A 396 -10.23 14.92 18.63
CA VAL A 396 -11.07 15.88 17.91
C VAL A 396 -11.06 15.62 16.41
N SER A 397 -9.91 15.32 15.80
CA SER A 397 -9.79 15.03 14.38
C SER A 397 -10.51 13.75 13.96
N MET A 398 -10.50 12.71 14.79
CA MET A 398 -11.27 11.48 14.53
C MET A 398 -12.78 11.65 14.63
N HIS A 399 -13.25 12.64 15.42
CA HIS A 399 -14.67 12.96 15.59
C HIS A 399 -15.19 13.95 14.55
N SER A 400 -14.32 14.70 13.89
CA SER A 400 -14.69 15.70 12.88
C SER A 400 -14.85 15.12 11.46
N ILE A 401 -14.64 13.81 11.26
CA ILE A 401 -14.94 13.15 9.98
C ILE A 401 -16.46 13.14 9.81
N PRO A 402 -17.03 13.89 8.85
CA PRO A 402 -18.48 13.95 8.68
C PRO A 402 -18.96 12.61 8.11
N THR A 403 -19.51 11.77 8.96
CA THR A 403 -20.20 10.54 8.54
C THR A 403 -21.70 10.73 8.76
N PRO A 404 -22.49 10.79 7.70
CA PRO A 404 -23.93 11.02 7.84
C PRO A 404 -24.71 9.92 8.53
N THR A 405 -24.13 8.83 9.01
CA THR A 405 -24.92 7.74 9.67
C THR A 405 -24.12 6.72 10.46
N LEU A 406 -22.87 6.96 10.85
CA LEU A 406 -22.16 6.01 11.72
C LEU A 406 -22.08 6.56 13.15
N LYS A 407 -22.85 5.96 14.08
CA LYS A 407 -22.57 6.09 15.51
C LYS A 407 -21.24 5.39 15.79
N LEU A 408 -20.15 6.17 15.91
CA LEU A 408 -18.86 5.66 16.35
C LEU A 408 -19.04 4.93 17.69
N PRO A 409 -18.50 3.72 17.87
CA PRO A 409 -18.55 3.05 19.16
C PRO A 409 -17.80 3.88 20.19
N LYS A 410 -18.27 3.83 21.45
CA LYS A 410 -17.68 4.58 22.56
C LYS A 410 -16.17 4.31 22.63
N PHE A 411 -15.36 5.34 22.39
CA PHE A 411 -13.93 5.31 22.65
C PHE A 411 -13.72 5.11 24.15
N VAL A 412 -12.98 4.09 24.51
CA VAL A 412 -12.46 3.95 25.86
C VAL A 412 -11.18 4.80 25.94
N SER A 413 -11.33 6.02 26.41
CA SER A 413 -10.19 6.89 26.72
C SER A 413 -9.45 6.33 27.93
N PHE A 414 -8.22 5.87 27.74
CA PHE A 414 -7.31 5.59 28.85
C PHE A 414 -6.39 6.79 29.09
N ALA A 415 -6.93 7.85 29.68
CA ALA A 415 -6.15 8.93 30.24
C ALA A 415 -6.03 8.71 31.75
N LYS A 416 -5.16 7.83 32.20
CA LYS A 416 -4.52 7.82 33.52
C LYS A 416 -3.14 7.18 33.42
N LEU A 417 -2.18 7.98 32.98
CA LEU A 417 -0.76 7.70 33.18
C LEU A 417 -0.42 7.99 34.63
N LYS A 418 -0.28 6.97 35.48
CA LYS A 418 0.47 7.04 36.72
C LYS A 418 1.93 6.71 36.44
N GLU A 419 2.82 7.53 37.01
CA GLU A 419 4.26 7.44 36.99
C GLU A 419 4.80 6.02 37.13
N GLN A 420 5.55 5.52 36.15
CA GLN A 420 6.53 4.45 36.36
C GLN A 420 7.72 4.67 35.43
N LYS A 421 8.92 4.63 36.03
CA LYS A 421 10.22 4.68 35.38
C LYS A 421 10.36 3.58 34.34
N LEU A 422 10.38 3.93 33.06
CA LEU A 422 10.64 3.00 31.94
C LEU A 422 12.12 3.08 31.55
N ARG A 423 12.86 2.01 31.83
CA ARG A 423 14.18 1.77 31.24
C ARG A 423 14.00 1.25 29.82
N PHE A 424 14.55 1.97 28.85
CA PHE A 424 14.59 1.58 27.44
C PHE A 424 15.61 0.44 27.21
N HIS A 425 15.15 -0.80 27.12
CA HIS A 425 15.95 -1.90 26.56
C HIS A 425 15.04 -2.93 25.90
N ALA A 426 15.38 -3.31 24.66
CA ALA A 426 14.87 -4.43 23.87
C ALA A 426 13.47 -4.27 23.24
N ILE A 427 13.38 -3.55 22.13
CA ILE A 427 12.14 -3.32 21.38
C ILE A 427 11.63 -4.60 20.66
N GLY A 428 12.49 -5.49 20.16
CA GLY A 428 12.07 -6.64 19.36
C GLY A 428 11.29 -7.74 20.11
N ARG A 429 11.82 -8.26 21.22
CA ARG A 429 11.14 -9.31 22.03
C ARG A 429 9.89 -8.80 22.73
N LYS A 430 9.90 -7.56 23.21
CA LYS A 430 8.76 -6.95 23.90
C LYS A 430 7.59 -6.62 22.97
N VAL A 431 7.84 -6.33 21.68
CA VAL A 431 6.77 -6.09 20.70
C VAL A 431 5.94 -7.36 20.48
N VAL A 432 6.56 -8.51 20.25
CA VAL A 432 5.84 -9.77 20.06
C VAL A 432 5.10 -10.19 21.34
N THR A 433 5.70 -10.02 22.51
CA THR A 433 5.06 -10.34 23.81
C THR A 433 3.93 -9.36 24.14
N ALA A 434 4.09 -8.07 23.86
CA ALA A 434 3.04 -7.08 24.04
C ALA A 434 1.88 -7.32 23.06
N GLN A 435 2.16 -7.72 21.82
CA GLN A 435 1.15 -8.08 20.84
C GLN A 435 0.41 -9.38 21.20
N LEU A 436 1.09 -10.38 21.75
CA LEU A 436 0.44 -11.58 22.28
C LEU A 436 -0.48 -11.26 23.46
N ASN A 437 -0.08 -10.36 24.35
CA ASN A 437 -0.93 -9.91 25.46
C ASN A 437 -2.11 -9.08 24.95
N LEU A 438 -1.91 -8.25 23.93
CA LEU A 438 -2.97 -7.49 23.27
C LEU A 438 -3.96 -8.42 22.56
N LEU A 439 -3.47 -9.43 21.85
CA LEU A 439 -4.29 -10.45 21.19
C LEU A 439 -5.09 -11.28 22.18
N ARG A 440 -4.51 -11.65 23.32
CA ARG A 440 -5.25 -12.28 24.43
C ARG A 440 -6.35 -11.38 24.95
N LEU A 441 -6.09 -10.07 25.10
CA LEU A 441 -7.08 -9.05 25.49
C LEU A 441 -8.20 -8.89 24.44
N LEU A 442 -7.88 -8.94 23.14
CA LEU A 442 -8.83 -8.86 22.04
C LEU A 442 -9.77 -10.07 21.94
N LEU A 443 -9.25 -11.26 22.27
CA LEU A 443 -9.97 -12.52 22.21
C LEU A 443 -10.79 -12.80 23.49
N LEU A 444 -10.61 -12.01 24.56
CA LEU A 444 -11.41 -12.13 25.79
C LEU A 444 -12.78 -11.45 25.65
N PRO A 445 -13.85 -12.05 26.21
CA PRO A 445 -15.13 -11.37 26.37
C PRO A 445 -14.96 -10.04 27.12
N ALA A 446 -15.72 -9.02 26.75
CA ALA A 446 -15.56 -7.63 27.22
C ALA A 446 -15.52 -7.41 28.76
N ARG A 447 -15.96 -8.41 29.54
CA ARG A 447 -16.00 -8.36 31.02
C ARG A 447 -14.73 -8.84 31.75
N LYS A 448 -13.70 -9.34 31.04
CA LYS A 448 -12.49 -9.93 31.68
C LYS A 448 -11.17 -9.29 31.23
N ARG A 449 -11.12 -7.98 31.00
CA ARG A 449 -9.90 -7.28 30.57
C ARG A 449 -9.16 -6.67 31.76
N PRO A 450 -7.91 -7.07 32.06
CA PRO A 450 -7.13 -6.43 33.12
C PRO A 450 -6.56 -5.08 32.68
N ASN A 451 -6.42 -4.15 33.64
CA ASN A 451 -5.71 -2.87 33.46
C ASN A 451 -4.20 -3.15 33.38
N SER A 452 -3.57 -3.00 32.23
CA SER A 452 -2.11 -3.02 32.13
C SER A 452 -1.58 -1.82 31.34
N ASN A 453 -0.66 -1.11 31.98
CA ASN A 453 0.06 0.06 31.48
C ASN A 453 1.20 -0.39 30.54
N SER A 454 1.07 -0.27 29.23
CA SER A 454 2.18 -0.13 28.26
C SER A 454 1.63 -0.24 26.83
N PHE A 455 1.80 0.78 26.03
CA PHE A 455 1.34 1.00 24.66
C PHE A 455 -0.14 1.35 24.52
N MET A 456 -0.39 2.61 24.13
CA MET A 456 -1.73 3.04 23.74
C MET A 456 -2.05 2.48 22.36
N ILE A 457 -2.79 1.37 22.33
CA ILE A 457 -3.46 0.89 21.12
C ILE A 457 -4.94 1.12 21.36
N SER A 458 -5.52 2.09 20.66
CA SER A 458 -6.97 2.30 20.65
C SER A 458 -7.58 1.33 19.64
N ILE A 459 -8.42 0.41 20.11
CA ILE A 459 -9.13 -0.55 19.28
C ILE A 459 -10.57 -0.09 19.15
N CYS A 460 -11.00 0.14 17.91
CA CYS A 460 -12.38 0.42 17.58
C CYS A 460 -13.03 -0.86 17.05
N GLN A 461 -14.01 -1.42 17.77
CA GLN A 461 -14.85 -2.51 17.27
C GLN A 461 -16.11 -1.90 16.64
N SER A 462 -16.34 -2.14 15.35
CA SER A 462 -17.64 -1.89 14.74
C SER A 462 -18.51 -3.14 14.94
N LYS A 463 -19.57 -3.03 15.74
CA LYS A 463 -20.69 -3.97 15.72
C LYS A 463 -21.84 -3.33 14.98
N ASN A 464 -22.26 -4.00 13.92
CA ASN A 464 -23.52 -3.78 13.18
C ASN A 464 -23.81 -2.35 12.71
N VAL A 465 -23.47 -2.05 11.46
CA VAL A 465 -24.13 -0.99 10.71
C VAL A 465 -24.32 -1.47 9.27
N LEU A 466 -25.36 -2.24 9.05
CA LEU A 466 -26.14 -2.32 7.83
C LEU A 466 -27.49 -2.93 8.23
N ASN A 467 -28.44 -2.07 8.53
CA ASN A 467 -29.86 -2.18 8.27
C ASN A 467 -30.32 -0.85 7.72
#